data_c300793ab9be0a0890b0f53e6ab4575a
#
_entry.id   c300793ab9be0a0890b0f53e6ab4575a
#
_cell.length_a   1.000
_cell.length_b   1.000
_cell.length_c   1.000
_cell.angle_alpha   90.00
_cell.angle_beta   90.00
_cell.angle_gamma   90.00
#
_symmetry.space_group_name_H-M   'P 1'
#
loop_
_entity.id
_entity.type
_entity.pdbx_description
1 polymer ?
#
loop_
_entity_poly.entity_id
_entity_poly.type
_entity_poly.pdbx_seq_one_letter_code
_entity_poly.pdbx_strand_id
1 'polypeptide(L)'
;KGIIALQGKPQLPVPAGMTTEHWTFPTMYVRVPTPTYEFVVGTGALATPRRVVADTKECLGCHVGSLYQHGNTRVDNVTMCIICHNSASSDQNNRVLMGVNASEAYDGKVGQTYEFKTMLHAIHSAGSGLAPYVVYRTRGIYAWAAEGETLPNWATGEACMNGTTPGIRVFGSD
;
A
#
# COMPACT_ATOMS: atom_id res chain seq x y z
N LYS A 1 -3.59 21.42 -13.14
CA LYS A 1 -4.59 20.46 -12.70
C LYS A 1 -4.23 19.96 -11.32
N GLY A 2 -5.18 19.96 -10.38
CA GLY A 2 -5.05 19.44 -9.03
C GLY A 2 -6.02 18.29 -8.79
N ILE A 3 -5.75 17.51 -7.76
CA ILE A 3 -6.63 16.44 -7.27
C ILE A 3 -6.78 16.62 -5.76
N ILE A 4 -8.00 16.58 -5.28
CA ILE A 4 -8.33 16.49 -3.85
C ILE A 4 -8.96 15.12 -3.61
N ALA A 5 -8.58 14.48 -2.52
CA ALA A 5 -9.18 13.24 -2.08
C ALA A 5 -9.61 13.35 -0.62
N LEU A 6 -10.76 12.78 -0.29
CA LEU A 6 -11.24 12.69 1.08
C LEU A 6 -11.15 11.24 1.54
N GLN A 7 -10.38 11.01 2.60
CA GLN A 7 -10.25 9.69 3.22
C GLN A 7 -10.79 9.71 4.65
N GLY A 8 -11.31 8.58 5.10
CA GLY A 8 -11.83 8.50 6.46
C GLY A 8 -12.31 7.11 6.83
N LYS A 9 -12.69 6.98 8.08
CA LYS A 9 -13.31 5.78 8.65
C LYS A 9 -14.57 6.22 9.40
N PRO A 10 -15.71 6.38 8.73
CA PRO A 10 -16.97 6.62 9.41
C PRO A 10 -17.25 5.53 10.44
N GLN A 11 -17.81 5.91 11.56
CA GLN A 11 -18.25 4.99 12.60
C GLN A 11 -19.76 4.94 12.63
N LEU A 12 -20.29 3.75 12.72
CA LEU A 12 -21.71 3.51 12.93
C LEU A 12 -21.91 2.74 14.24
N PRO A 13 -23.06 2.89 14.90
CA PRO A 13 -23.42 2.01 16.00
C PRO A 13 -23.41 0.55 15.55
N VAL A 14 -22.94 -0.34 16.38
CA VAL A 14 -23.05 -1.79 16.10
C VAL A 14 -24.55 -2.16 16.13
N PRO A 15 -25.08 -2.80 15.09
CA PRO A 15 -26.48 -3.20 15.05
C PRO A 15 -26.82 -4.12 16.23
N ALA A 16 -28.02 -3.95 16.79
CA ALA A 16 -28.51 -4.80 17.85
C ALA A 16 -28.54 -6.27 17.39
N GLY A 17 -28.02 -7.16 18.23
CA GLY A 17 -27.93 -8.60 17.91
C GLY A 17 -26.66 -9.03 17.18
N MET A 18 -25.79 -8.10 16.76
CA MET A 18 -24.44 -8.43 16.33
C MET A 18 -23.55 -8.63 17.57
N THR A 19 -23.32 -9.85 17.93
CA THR A 19 -22.26 -10.22 18.87
C THR A 19 -21.03 -10.57 18.06
N THR A 20 -19.95 -9.81 18.24
CA THR A 20 -18.66 -10.19 17.66
C THR A 20 -17.69 -10.39 18.83
N GLU A 21 -17.05 -11.51 18.87
CA GLU A 21 -15.99 -11.82 19.85
C GLU A 21 -14.82 -10.82 19.78
N HIS A 22 -14.79 -10.00 18.73
CA HIS A 22 -13.71 -9.09 18.40
C HIS A 22 -14.05 -7.61 18.56
N TRP A 23 -15.27 -7.25 18.99
CA TRP A 23 -15.73 -5.87 19.02
C TRP A 23 -16.10 -5.46 20.43
N THR A 24 -15.17 -4.80 21.09
CA THR A 24 -15.35 -4.26 22.45
C THR A 24 -16.00 -2.87 22.46
N PHE A 25 -16.30 -2.28 21.28
CA PHE A 25 -16.80 -0.91 21.16
C PHE A 25 -18.26 -0.87 20.71
N PRO A 26 -19.02 0.12 21.16
CA PRO A 26 -20.41 0.31 20.73
C PRO A 26 -20.55 0.74 19.26
N THR A 27 -19.46 1.03 18.60
CA THR A 27 -19.39 1.47 17.20
C THR A 27 -18.45 0.59 16.36
N MET A 28 -18.78 0.46 15.09
CA MET A 28 -17.95 -0.22 14.09
C MET A 28 -17.48 0.75 13.01
N TYR A 29 -16.26 0.55 12.50
CA TYR A 29 -15.77 1.29 11.34
C TYR A 29 -16.41 0.75 10.06
N VAL A 30 -16.86 1.66 9.21
CA VAL A 30 -17.42 1.31 7.90
C VAL A 30 -16.43 1.76 6.82
N ARG A 31 -16.18 0.85 5.87
CA ARG A 31 -15.42 1.19 4.68
C ARG A 31 -16.33 1.91 3.70
N VAL A 32 -15.93 3.09 3.29
CA VAL A 32 -16.63 3.88 2.27
C VAL A 32 -15.66 4.21 1.15
N PRO A 33 -16.08 4.18 -0.11
CA PRO A 33 -15.23 4.58 -1.23
C PRO A 33 -14.66 5.97 -1.01
N THR A 34 -13.38 6.14 -1.29
CA THR A 34 -12.67 7.41 -1.15
C THR A 34 -13.01 8.32 -2.33
N PRO A 35 -13.76 9.41 -2.16
CA PRO A 35 -14.06 10.31 -3.26
C PRO A 35 -12.84 11.14 -3.63
N THR A 36 -12.71 11.42 -4.93
CA THR A 36 -11.71 12.33 -5.48
C THR A 36 -12.36 13.39 -6.34
N TYR A 37 -11.79 14.58 -6.32
CA TYR A 37 -12.23 15.70 -7.18
C TYR A 37 -11.01 16.27 -7.92
N GLU A 38 -11.08 16.27 -9.25
CA GLU A 38 -10.06 16.84 -10.12
C GLU A 38 -10.46 18.26 -10.55
N PHE A 39 -9.57 19.22 -10.40
CA PHE A 39 -9.87 20.62 -10.67
C PHE A 39 -8.77 21.35 -11.44
N VAL A 40 -9.13 22.46 -12.07
CA VAL A 40 -8.20 23.40 -12.69
C VAL A 40 -7.65 24.33 -11.63
N VAL A 41 -6.34 24.36 -11.44
CA VAL A 41 -5.68 25.27 -10.51
C VAL A 41 -5.92 26.72 -10.94
N GLY A 42 -6.34 27.54 -10.00
CA GLY A 42 -6.66 28.95 -10.20
C GLY A 42 -8.17 29.24 -10.35
N THR A 43 -8.93 28.37 -11.01
CA THR A 43 -10.37 28.57 -11.18
C THR A 43 -11.23 27.67 -10.31
N GLY A 44 -10.69 26.54 -9.86
CA GLY A 44 -11.45 25.52 -9.13
C GLY A 44 -12.46 24.73 -9.98
N ALA A 45 -12.59 25.06 -11.28
CA ALA A 45 -13.50 24.37 -12.16
C ALA A 45 -13.13 22.89 -12.31
N LEU A 46 -14.12 22.04 -12.60
CA LEU A 46 -13.88 20.61 -12.87
C LEU A 46 -12.90 20.46 -14.03
N ALA A 47 -11.84 19.71 -13.81
CA ALA A 47 -10.86 19.43 -14.84
C ALA A 47 -11.34 18.31 -15.78
N THR A 48 -10.94 18.37 -17.04
CA THR A 48 -11.13 17.24 -17.95
C THR A 48 -10.49 15.99 -17.36
N PRO A 49 -11.26 14.89 -17.20
CA PRO A 49 -10.74 13.65 -16.64
C PRO A 49 -9.50 13.14 -17.40
N ARG A 50 -8.56 12.55 -16.71
CA ARG A 50 -7.48 11.79 -17.35
C ARG A 50 -8.05 10.50 -17.93
N ARG A 51 -7.38 10.00 -18.97
CA ARG A 51 -7.65 8.65 -19.44
C ARG A 51 -7.49 7.65 -18.28
N VAL A 52 -8.48 6.82 -18.09
CA VAL A 52 -8.42 5.71 -17.12
C VAL A 52 -7.39 4.70 -17.66
N VAL A 53 -6.32 4.48 -16.91
CA VAL A 53 -5.27 3.48 -17.22
C VAL A 53 -5.36 2.24 -16.32
N ALA A 54 -6.00 2.37 -15.17
CA ALA A 54 -6.33 1.29 -14.28
C ALA A 54 -7.71 1.57 -13.69
N ASP A 55 -8.65 0.67 -13.91
CA ASP A 55 -10.00 0.79 -13.37
C ASP A 55 -10.07 0.02 -12.04
N THR A 56 -10.61 0.67 -11.03
CA THR A 56 -10.86 0.02 -9.73
C THR A 56 -11.70 -1.25 -9.87
N LYS A 57 -12.63 -1.30 -10.83
CA LYS A 57 -13.48 -2.47 -11.06
C LYS A 57 -12.68 -3.72 -11.44
N GLU A 58 -11.61 -3.55 -12.22
CA GLU A 58 -10.74 -4.67 -12.58
C GLU A 58 -10.03 -5.24 -11.36
N CYS A 59 -9.60 -4.37 -10.45
CA CYS A 59 -9.01 -4.79 -9.17
C CYS A 59 -10.02 -5.60 -8.33
N LEU A 60 -11.28 -5.15 -8.28
CA LEU A 60 -12.35 -5.79 -7.50
C LEU A 60 -12.75 -7.16 -8.04
N GLY A 61 -12.35 -7.52 -9.26
CA GLY A 61 -12.53 -8.86 -9.82
C GLY A 61 -11.78 -9.93 -9.03
N CYS A 62 -10.60 -9.59 -8.48
CA CYS A 62 -9.81 -10.48 -7.63
C CYS A 62 -9.88 -10.07 -6.14
N HIS A 63 -9.85 -8.76 -5.86
CA HIS A 63 -10.02 -8.24 -4.50
C HIS A 63 -11.51 -8.19 -4.13
N VAL A 64 -12.08 -9.36 -3.89
CA VAL A 64 -13.52 -9.54 -3.67
C VAL A 64 -14.02 -8.68 -2.51
N GLY A 65 -15.01 -7.86 -2.79
CA GLY A 65 -15.71 -7.04 -1.82
C GLY A 65 -15.15 -5.65 -1.59
N SER A 66 -13.85 -5.43 -1.60
CA SER A 66 -13.26 -4.09 -1.45
C SER A 66 -11.75 -4.07 -1.63
N LEU A 67 -11.25 -3.13 -2.41
CA LEU A 67 -9.84 -2.77 -2.46
C LEU A 67 -9.55 -1.70 -1.41
N TYR A 68 -8.84 -2.04 -0.34
CA TYR A 68 -8.52 -1.09 0.72
C TYR A 68 -7.08 -1.22 1.19
N GLN A 69 -6.47 -0.09 1.52
CA GLN A 69 -5.09 -0.02 1.99
C GLN A 69 -4.92 1.05 3.10
N HIS A 70 -3.73 1.07 3.69
CA HIS A 70 -3.32 2.09 4.66
C HIS A 70 -4.30 2.27 5.83
N GLY A 71 -4.60 1.16 6.49
CA GLY A 71 -5.47 1.17 7.66
C GLY A 71 -6.95 1.33 7.32
N ASN A 72 -7.37 0.87 6.15
CA ASN A 72 -8.76 0.87 5.68
C ASN A 72 -9.36 2.27 5.45
N THR A 73 -8.54 3.28 5.21
CA THR A 73 -9.00 4.64 4.96
C THR A 73 -8.99 5.05 3.49
N ARG A 74 -8.36 4.22 2.62
CA ARG A 74 -8.23 4.43 1.18
C ARG A 74 -8.87 3.25 0.49
N VAL A 75 -10.10 3.48 0.04
CA VAL A 75 -11.02 2.41 -0.34
C VAL A 75 -11.53 2.66 -1.76
N ASP A 76 -11.48 1.61 -2.59
CA ASP A 76 -12.11 1.49 -3.91
C ASP A 76 -11.88 2.68 -4.85
N ASN A 77 -10.69 3.29 -4.82
CA ASN A 77 -10.37 4.40 -5.71
C ASN A 77 -8.89 4.44 -6.09
N VAL A 78 -8.57 3.95 -7.29
CA VAL A 78 -7.21 3.95 -7.85
C VAL A 78 -6.68 5.37 -8.04
N THR A 79 -7.54 6.35 -8.38
CA THR A 79 -7.13 7.76 -8.52
C THR A 79 -6.57 8.32 -7.20
N MET A 80 -7.11 7.89 -6.07
CA MET A 80 -6.55 8.22 -4.76
C MET A 80 -5.15 7.61 -4.58
N CYS A 81 -4.93 6.38 -5.01
CA CYS A 81 -3.64 5.70 -4.85
C CYS A 81 -2.52 6.45 -5.58
N ILE A 82 -2.75 6.88 -6.82
CA ILE A 82 -1.75 7.55 -7.64
C ILE A 82 -1.37 8.96 -7.16
N ILE A 83 -2.12 9.57 -6.25
CA ILE A 83 -1.71 10.84 -5.62
C ILE A 83 -0.38 10.68 -4.88
N CYS A 84 -0.25 9.58 -4.14
CA CYS A 84 0.95 9.28 -3.35
C CYS A 84 1.90 8.31 -4.08
N HIS A 85 1.37 7.42 -4.92
CA HIS A 85 2.17 6.47 -5.70
C HIS A 85 2.43 7.01 -7.11
N ASN A 86 3.07 8.16 -7.17
CA ASN A 86 3.44 8.85 -8.42
C ASN A 86 4.87 8.49 -8.87
N SER A 87 5.31 9.01 -10.01
CA SER A 87 6.61 8.68 -10.61
C SER A 87 7.83 9.06 -9.78
N ALA A 88 7.68 9.97 -8.80
CA ALA A 88 8.75 10.36 -7.89
C ALA A 88 8.76 9.53 -6.59
N SER A 89 7.82 8.62 -6.42
CA SER A 89 7.64 7.87 -5.17
C SER A 89 8.68 6.78 -5.02
N SER A 90 9.46 6.84 -3.94
CA SER A 90 10.55 5.91 -3.62
C SER A 90 10.71 5.81 -2.10
N ASP A 91 11.21 4.68 -1.63
CA ASP A 91 11.54 4.46 -0.22
C ASP A 91 12.95 4.94 0.17
N GLN A 92 13.67 5.57 -0.76
CA GLN A 92 15.06 6.00 -0.54
C GLN A 92 15.22 6.85 0.72
N ASN A 93 14.31 7.80 0.95
CA ASN A 93 14.36 8.63 2.15
C ASN A 93 14.15 7.81 3.43
N ASN A 94 13.29 6.78 3.40
CA ASN A 94 13.11 5.90 4.55
C ASN A 94 14.39 5.10 4.83
N ARG A 95 15.08 4.61 3.80
CA ARG A 95 16.37 3.90 3.96
C ARG A 95 17.41 4.80 4.59
N VAL A 96 17.53 6.05 4.11
CA VAL A 96 18.44 7.05 4.70
C VAL A 96 18.10 7.32 6.17
N LEU A 97 16.83 7.52 6.50
CA LEU A 97 16.38 7.73 7.88
C LEU A 97 16.63 6.52 8.79
N MET A 98 16.62 5.33 8.24
CA MET A 98 16.91 4.08 8.95
C MET A 98 18.41 3.76 8.99
N GLY A 99 19.26 4.59 8.38
CA GLY A 99 20.71 4.37 8.30
C GLY A 99 21.12 3.18 7.43
N VAL A 100 20.26 2.76 6.50
CA VAL A 100 20.49 1.58 5.64
C VAL A 100 21.10 2.03 4.32
N ASN A 101 22.29 1.56 4.01
CA ASN A 101 22.94 1.74 2.71
C ASN A 101 22.66 0.53 1.78
N ALA A 102 23.04 0.64 0.51
CA ALA A 102 22.76 -0.41 -0.47
C ALA A 102 23.39 -1.77 -0.12
N SER A 103 24.56 -1.80 0.51
CA SER A 103 25.23 -3.06 0.87
C SER A 103 24.56 -3.76 2.06
N GLU A 104 23.77 -3.03 2.84
CA GLU A 104 23.02 -3.54 3.99
C GLU A 104 21.54 -3.80 3.66
N ALA A 105 21.05 -3.17 2.60
CA ALA A 105 19.67 -3.33 2.18
C ALA A 105 19.38 -4.76 1.71
N TYR A 106 18.25 -5.32 2.09
CA TYR A 106 17.84 -6.69 1.72
C TYR A 106 17.81 -6.94 0.21
N ASP A 107 17.53 -5.92 -0.58
CA ASP A 107 17.49 -5.99 -2.04
C ASP A 107 18.76 -5.44 -2.72
N GLY A 108 19.77 -5.04 -1.94
CA GLY A 108 21.02 -4.48 -2.46
C GLY A 108 20.87 -3.11 -3.13
N LYS A 109 19.78 -2.38 -2.90
CA LYS A 109 19.48 -1.11 -3.58
C LYS A 109 19.53 0.09 -2.64
N VAL A 110 19.88 1.25 -3.17
CA VAL A 110 19.80 2.54 -2.45
C VAL A 110 18.37 3.02 -2.25
N GLY A 111 17.43 2.51 -3.03
CA GLY A 111 16.01 2.82 -2.97
C GLY A 111 15.20 1.97 -3.92
N GLN A 112 13.95 1.73 -3.58
CA GLN A 112 12.98 1.02 -4.40
C GLN A 112 11.83 1.96 -4.72
N THR A 113 11.47 2.06 -5.99
CA THR A 113 10.29 2.82 -6.39
C THR A 113 9.02 2.09 -5.94
N TYR A 114 8.07 2.85 -5.40
CA TYR A 114 6.70 2.41 -5.19
C TYR A 114 5.71 3.25 -6.03
N GLU A 115 6.16 3.71 -7.20
CA GLU A 115 5.28 4.23 -8.25
C GLU A 115 4.22 3.19 -8.56
N PHE A 116 2.97 3.62 -8.75
CA PHE A 116 1.78 2.77 -8.72
C PHE A 116 1.87 1.57 -9.67
N LYS A 117 2.20 1.81 -10.93
CA LYS A 117 2.32 0.75 -11.94
C LYS A 117 3.41 -0.26 -11.56
N THR A 118 4.61 0.24 -11.25
CA THR A 118 5.77 -0.60 -10.92
C THR A 118 5.51 -1.41 -9.65
N MET A 119 4.95 -0.77 -8.63
CA MET A 119 4.59 -1.44 -7.37
C MET A 119 3.57 -2.56 -7.59
N LEU A 120 2.48 -2.29 -8.32
CA LEU A 120 1.46 -3.31 -8.56
C LEU A 120 2.00 -4.49 -9.36
N HIS A 121 2.76 -4.22 -10.44
CA HIS A 121 3.39 -5.29 -11.20
C HIS A 121 4.31 -6.13 -10.32
N ALA A 122 5.16 -5.48 -9.53
CA ALA A 122 6.10 -6.18 -8.68
C ALA A 122 5.41 -7.04 -7.61
N ILE A 123 4.38 -6.49 -6.93
CA ILE A 123 3.63 -7.25 -5.91
C ILE A 123 2.94 -8.47 -6.51
N HIS A 124 2.27 -8.31 -7.68
CA HIS A 124 1.52 -9.40 -8.29
C HIS A 124 2.39 -10.42 -9.05
N SER A 125 3.65 -10.10 -9.33
CA SER A 125 4.57 -10.99 -10.04
C SER A 125 5.71 -11.53 -9.18
N ALA A 126 5.90 -11.04 -7.97
CA ALA A 126 7.01 -11.46 -7.11
C ALA A 126 6.99 -12.97 -6.84
N GLY A 127 5.80 -13.54 -6.65
CA GLY A 127 5.64 -14.98 -6.48
C GLY A 127 5.98 -15.82 -7.69
N SER A 128 6.10 -15.23 -8.88
CA SER A 128 6.54 -15.93 -10.09
C SER A 128 8.07 -16.02 -10.19
N GLY A 129 8.82 -15.56 -9.19
CA GLY A 129 10.27 -15.58 -9.17
C GLY A 129 10.95 -14.59 -10.13
N LEU A 130 10.22 -13.56 -10.60
CA LEU A 130 10.80 -12.59 -11.53
C LEU A 130 11.83 -11.67 -10.86
N ALA A 131 11.59 -11.25 -9.65
CA ALA A 131 12.53 -10.57 -8.75
C ALA A 131 11.84 -10.27 -7.41
N PRO A 132 12.53 -10.30 -6.29
CA PRO A 132 11.97 -9.84 -5.03
C PRO A 132 11.70 -8.33 -5.08
N TYR A 133 10.60 -7.92 -4.48
CA TYR A 133 10.23 -6.52 -4.34
C TYR A 133 10.25 -6.14 -2.87
N VAL A 134 11.17 -5.24 -2.47
CA VAL A 134 11.39 -4.89 -1.07
C VAL A 134 11.18 -3.40 -0.87
N VAL A 135 10.32 -3.04 0.07
CA VAL A 135 10.02 -1.65 0.42
C VAL A 135 10.28 -1.40 1.88
N TYR A 136 11.08 -0.40 2.17
CA TYR A 136 11.39 0.08 3.51
C TYR A 136 10.39 1.16 3.93
N ARG A 137 9.72 0.92 5.05
CA ARG A 137 8.77 1.86 5.65
C ARG A 137 9.15 2.09 7.10
N THR A 138 8.84 3.27 7.64
CA THR A 138 9.12 3.60 9.05
C THR A 138 8.56 2.60 10.06
N ARG A 139 7.54 1.82 9.66
CA ARG A 139 6.89 0.80 10.49
C ARG A 139 7.33 -0.64 10.19
N GLY A 140 8.35 -0.82 9.34
CA GLY A 140 8.87 -2.14 8.99
C GLY A 140 9.24 -2.26 7.51
N ILE A 141 9.86 -3.36 7.20
CA ILE A 141 10.32 -3.73 5.88
C ILE A 141 9.36 -4.75 5.31
N TYR A 142 8.92 -4.55 4.10
CA TYR A 142 7.97 -5.40 3.40
C TYR A 142 8.65 -5.99 2.17
N ALA A 143 8.61 -7.29 2.05
CA ALA A 143 9.16 -8.00 0.89
C ALA A 143 8.08 -8.90 0.27
N TRP A 144 8.01 -8.89 -1.05
CA TRP A 144 7.28 -9.85 -1.86
C TRP A 144 8.32 -10.65 -2.65
N ALA A 145 8.31 -11.96 -2.47
CA ALA A 145 9.29 -12.85 -3.05
C ALA A 145 8.66 -14.23 -3.28
N ALA A 146 9.21 -15.02 -4.20
CA ALA A 146 8.82 -16.40 -4.37
C ALA A 146 9.22 -17.25 -3.15
N GLU A 147 8.53 -18.36 -2.95
CA GLU A 147 8.86 -19.30 -1.89
C GLU A 147 10.29 -19.83 -2.10
N GLY A 148 11.08 -19.79 -1.03
CA GLY A 148 12.48 -20.23 -1.06
C GLY A 148 13.47 -19.25 -1.70
N GLU A 149 13.01 -18.08 -2.17
CA GLU A 149 13.89 -17.05 -2.70
C GLU A 149 14.72 -16.41 -1.58
N THR A 150 16.02 -16.26 -1.82
CA THR A 150 16.93 -15.56 -0.90
C THR A 150 17.21 -14.16 -1.40
N LEU A 151 17.01 -13.17 -0.54
CA LEU A 151 17.40 -11.80 -0.81
C LEU A 151 18.91 -11.61 -0.53
N PRO A 152 19.60 -10.71 -1.26
CA PRO A 152 20.90 -10.23 -0.82
C PRO A 152 20.79 -9.76 0.63
N ASN A 153 21.75 -9.99 1.47
CA ASN A 153 21.75 -9.61 2.89
C ASN A 153 20.59 -10.19 3.74
N TRP A 154 19.91 -11.20 3.23
CA TRP A 154 18.88 -11.89 3.99
C TRP A 154 19.52 -12.74 5.10
N ALA A 155 19.36 -12.35 6.36
CA ALA A 155 19.57 -13.23 7.48
C ALA A 155 18.33 -14.12 7.63
N THR A 156 18.47 -15.39 7.27
CA THR A 156 17.40 -16.39 7.38
C THR A 156 16.82 -16.42 8.79
N GLY A 157 15.53 -16.17 8.93
CA GLY A 157 14.75 -16.53 10.11
C GLY A 157 14.19 -15.43 10.98
N GLU A 158 14.44 -14.15 10.71
CA GLU A 158 13.87 -13.09 11.54
C GLU A 158 12.85 -12.22 10.80
N ALA A 159 11.75 -12.83 10.40
CA ALA A 159 10.56 -12.09 10.04
C ALA A 159 9.76 -11.77 11.30
N CYS A 160 10.03 -10.66 11.98
CA CYS A 160 9.24 -10.27 13.12
C CYS A 160 9.19 -8.76 13.29
N MET A 161 7.98 -8.25 13.27
CA MET A 161 7.64 -6.95 13.82
C MET A 161 7.51 -7.09 15.34
N ASN A 162 8.57 -6.89 16.07
CA ASN A 162 8.50 -6.66 17.51
C ASN A 162 8.87 -5.22 17.80
N GLY A 163 7.91 -4.46 18.16
CA GLY A 163 7.81 -3.16 18.87
C GLY A 163 8.91 -2.12 18.78
N THR A 164 10.16 -2.43 18.55
CA THR A 164 11.27 -1.47 18.59
C THR A 164 12.30 -1.63 17.48
N THR A 165 12.33 -2.77 16.80
CA THR A 165 13.22 -2.98 15.64
C THR A 165 12.37 -3.29 14.43
N PRO A 166 12.53 -2.57 13.29
CA PRO A 166 11.80 -2.89 12.08
C PRO A 166 12.17 -4.29 11.61
N GLY A 167 11.25 -5.24 11.78
CA GLY A 167 11.37 -6.56 11.20
C GLY A 167 10.90 -6.58 9.74
N ILE A 168 11.32 -7.58 9.00
CA ILE A 168 10.86 -7.82 7.64
C ILE A 168 9.60 -8.66 7.65
N ARG A 169 8.62 -8.28 6.83
CA ARG A 169 7.44 -9.09 6.49
C ARG A 169 7.59 -9.59 5.08
N VAL A 170 7.54 -10.88 4.91
CA VAL A 170 7.53 -11.52 3.60
C VAL A 170 6.10 -11.90 3.25
N PHE A 171 5.70 -11.52 2.04
CA PHE A 171 4.44 -11.93 1.45
C PHE A 171 4.78 -12.87 0.30
N GLY A 172 4.37 -14.13 0.41
CA GLY A 172 4.34 -15.05 -0.71
C GLY A 172 3.31 -14.62 -1.74
N SER A 173 3.35 -15.22 -2.92
CA SER A 173 2.21 -15.22 -3.83
C SER A 173 1.21 -16.24 -3.31
N ASP A 174 0.04 -15.79 -2.92
CA ASP A 174 -1.14 -16.65 -2.86
C ASP A 174 -1.73 -16.78 -4.27
#